data_ba1afae95d8f876b89d915e1e7f92943
#
_entry.id   ba1afae95d8f876b89d915e1e7f92943
#
_cell.length_a   1.000
_cell.length_b   1.000
_cell.length_c   1.000
_cell.angle_alpha   90.00
_cell.angle_beta   90.00
_cell.angle_gamma   90.00
#
_symmetry.space_group_name_H-M   'P 1'
#
loop_
_entity.id
_entity.type
_entity.pdbx_description
1 polymer ?
#
loop_
_entity_poly.entity_id
_entity_poly.type
_entity_poly.pdbx_seq_one_letter_code
_entity_poly.pdbx_strand_id
1 'polypeptide(L)'
;MGEIDVERQRPNVFWMERLGATVVPVREGTRILKDAINEAFRDWVSNMDDTHYVLGTACGPHPFPEMVSWFQSLIGQEAREQVLEQAGRLPTRVYALSLIHI
;
A
#
# COMPACT_ATOMS: atom_id res chain seq x y z
N MET A 1 6.84 9.71 1.47
CA MET A 1 5.62 10.06 0.69
C MET A 1 6.00 11.05 -0.40
N GLY A 2 5.42 10.99 -1.60
CA GLY A 2 5.68 12.02 -2.62
C GLY A 2 5.27 13.41 -2.15
N GLU A 3 6.05 14.44 -2.45
CA GLU A 3 5.77 15.82 -1.98
C GLU A 3 4.37 16.30 -2.37
N ILE A 4 3.94 15.98 -3.60
CA ILE A 4 2.58 16.33 -4.08
C ILE A 4 1.51 15.58 -3.28
N ASP A 5 1.79 14.32 -2.92
CA ASP A 5 0.85 13.49 -2.15
C ASP A 5 0.79 13.90 -0.68
N VAL A 6 1.86 14.48 -0.12
CA VAL A 6 1.84 15.09 1.23
C VAL A 6 0.75 16.18 1.30
N GLU A 7 0.66 17.02 0.28
CA GLU A 7 -0.37 18.05 0.22
C GLU A 7 -1.78 17.49 -0.01
N ARG A 8 -1.92 16.52 -0.91
CA ARG A 8 -3.21 15.88 -1.22
C ARG A 8 -3.77 15.08 -0.06
N GLN A 9 -2.89 14.47 0.72
CA GLN A 9 -3.20 13.53 1.80
C GLN A 9 -2.94 14.14 3.19
N ARG A 10 -3.10 15.45 3.35
CA ARG A 10 -2.91 16.15 4.64
C ARG A 10 -3.58 15.50 5.85
N PRO A 11 -4.82 15.01 5.77
CA PRO A 11 -5.44 14.31 6.90
C PRO A 11 -4.67 13.06 7.32
N ASN A 12 -4.14 12.29 6.35
CA ASN A 12 -3.34 11.10 6.64
C ASN A 12 -1.97 11.47 7.22
N VAL A 13 -1.33 12.51 6.69
CA VAL A 13 -0.07 13.06 7.23
C VAL A 13 -0.25 13.47 8.70
N PHE A 14 -1.32 14.19 9.00
CA PHE A 14 -1.65 14.59 10.37
C PHE A 14 -1.75 13.39 11.32
N TRP A 15 -2.44 12.32 10.90
CA TRP A 15 -2.57 11.13 11.73
C TRP A 15 -1.25 10.37 11.89
N MET A 16 -0.44 10.25 10.82
CA MET A 16 0.88 9.64 10.90
C MET A 16 1.76 10.36 11.93
N GLU A 17 1.82 11.68 11.88
CA GLU A 17 2.61 12.48 12.82
C GLU A 17 2.08 12.39 14.25
N ARG A 18 0.76 12.37 14.43
CA ARG A 18 0.14 12.18 15.74
C ARG A 18 0.43 10.82 16.37
N LEU A 19 0.61 9.80 15.54
CA LEU A 19 0.99 8.45 15.97
C LEU A 19 2.52 8.30 16.13
N GLY A 20 3.28 9.36 15.97
CA GLY A 20 4.73 9.38 16.17
C GLY A 20 5.56 9.01 14.95
N ALA A 21 4.95 8.86 13.78
CA ALA A 21 5.69 8.62 12.54
C ALA A 21 6.29 9.92 11.98
N THR A 22 7.43 9.82 11.33
CA THR A 22 8.03 10.92 10.57
C THR A 22 7.65 10.79 9.09
N VAL A 23 7.01 11.81 8.54
CA VAL A 23 6.69 11.87 7.12
C VAL A 23 7.81 12.57 6.37
N VAL A 24 8.51 11.81 5.52
CA VAL A 24 9.60 12.34 4.69
C VAL A 24 9.08 12.61 3.28
N PRO A 25 9.03 13.89 2.83
CA PRO A 25 8.59 14.23 1.48
C PRO A 25 9.67 13.90 0.45
N VAL A 26 9.31 13.12 -0.57
CA VAL A 26 10.18 12.81 -1.71
C VAL A 26 9.97 13.87 -2.79
N ARG A 27 11.03 14.59 -3.11
CA ARG A 27 11.04 15.75 -4.02
C ARG A 27 11.59 15.45 -5.40
N GLU A 28 12.14 14.27 -5.59
CA GLU A 28 12.71 13.84 -6.87
C GLU A 28 11.66 13.23 -7.79
N GLY A 29 11.97 13.21 -9.07
CA GLY A 29 11.11 12.62 -10.10
C GLY A 29 9.76 13.32 -10.23
N THR A 30 8.69 12.52 -10.32
CA THR A 30 7.30 13.01 -10.43
C THR A 30 6.70 13.43 -9.10
N ARG A 31 7.40 13.18 -7.98
CA ARG A 31 7.01 13.51 -6.60
C ARG A 31 5.70 12.87 -6.14
N ILE A 32 5.37 11.69 -6.70
CA ILE A 32 4.18 10.91 -6.38
C ILE A 32 4.57 9.51 -5.87
N LEU A 33 3.58 8.64 -5.69
CA LEU A 33 3.72 7.29 -5.10
C LEU A 33 4.89 6.46 -5.67
N LYS A 34 5.09 6.46 -7.00
CA LYS A 34 6.17 5.70 -7.64
C LYS A 34 7.55 6.09 -7.10
N ASP A 35 7.82 7.38 -7.04
CA ASP A 35 9.13 7.87 -6.58
C ASP A 35 9.28 7.68 -5.06
N ALA A 36 8.18 7.78 -4.30
CA ALA A 36 8.16 7.46 -2.88
C ALA A 36 8.52 6.00 -2.60
N ILE A 37 7.99 5.07 -3.38
CA ILE A 37 8.33 3.63 -3.28
C ILE A 37 9.80 3.41 -3.62
N ASN A 38 10.30 3.99 -4.70
CA ASN A 38 11.70 3.86 -5.10
C ASN A 38 12.66 4.40 -4.03
N GLU A 39 12.31 5.52 -3.41
CA GLU A 39 13.11 6.10 -2.33
C GLU A 39 13.08 5.22 -1.07
N ALA A 40 11.92 4.68 -0.71
CA ALA A 40 11.81 3.76 0.41
C ALA A 40 12.65 2.48 0.21
N PHE A 41 12.68 1.93 -1.02
CA PHE A 41 13.57 0.81 -1.34
C PHE A 41 15.04 1.19 -1.26
N ARG A 42 15.41 2.37 -1.75
CA ARG A 42 16.80 2.86 -1.72
C ARG A 42 17.28 3.05 -0.28
N ASP A 43 16.45 3.65 0.55
CA ASP A 43 16.74 3.83 1.98
C ASP A 43 16.88 2.49 2.69
N TRP A 44 15.93 1.57 2.49
CA TRP A 44 15.98 0.25 3.10
C TRP A 44 17.22 -0.56 2.71
N VAL A 45 17.57 -0.61 1.41
CA VAL A 45 18.77 -1.34 0.94
C VAL A 45 20.06 -0.74 1.53
N SER A 46 20.05 0.56 1.81
CA SER A 46 21.21 1.23 2.42
C SER A 46 21.31 1.02 3.93
N ASN A 47 20.20 0.66 4.60
CA ASN A 47 20.09 0.59 6.05
C ASN A 47 19.48 -0.75 6.53
N MET A 48 19.75 -1.86 5.83
CA MET A 48 19.12 -3.17 6.13
C MET A 48 19.41 -3.71 7.53
N ASP A 49 20.50 -3.29 8.14
CA ASP A 49 20.94 -3.81 9.45
C ASP A 49 20.06 -3.31 10.61
N ASP A 50 19.43 -2.15 10.45
CA ASP A 50 18.64 -1.50 11.51
C ASP A 50 17.24 -1.07 11.05
N THR A 51 16.91 -1.27 9.79
CA THR A 51 15.65 -0.81 9.19
C THR A 51 14.80 -1.96 8.68
N HIS A 52 13.57 -2.07 9.16
CA HIS A 52 12.58 -3.01 8.66
C HIS A 52 11.63 -2.34 7.67
N TYR A 53 11.58 -2.86 6.43
CA TYR A 53 10.68 -2.34 5.40
C TYR A 53 9.30 -2.98 5.50
N VAL A 54 8.28 -2.15 5.70
CA VAL A 54 6.87 -2.58 5.75
C VAL A 54 6.19 -2.18 4.46
N LEU A 55 5.88 -3.17 3.61
CA LEU A 55 5.20 -2.99 2.34
C LEU A 55 3.80 -3.61 2.39
N GLY A 56 2.76 -2.79 2.18
CA GLY A 56 1.36 -3.21 2.22
C GLY A 56 0.69 -3.39 0.85
N THR A 57 1.45 -3.35 -0.24
CA THR A 57 0.91 -3.47 -1.60
C THR A 57 1.63 -4.55 -2.41
N ALA A 58 0.92 -5.16 -3.37
CA ALA A 58 1.46 -6.19 -4.26
C ALA A 58 2.32 -5.55 -5.38
N CYS A 59 3.37 -4.82 -5.00
CA CYS A 59 4.31 -4.20 -5.95
C CYS A 59 5.76 -4.46 -5.53
N GLY A 60 6.68 -4.22 -6.46
CA GLY A 60 8.11 -4.41 -6.27
C GLY A 60 8.66 -5.60 -7.06
N PRO A 61 9.95 -5.95 -6.86
CA PRO A 61 10.58 -7.08 -7.53
C PRO A 61 10.01 -8.41 -7.02
N HIS A 62 10.08 -9.45 -7.87
CA HIS A 62 9.76 -10.81 -7.44
C HIS A 62 10.63 -11.22 -6.23
N PRO A 63 10.10 -11.87 -5.18
CA PRO A 63 8.76 -12.46 -5.05
C PRO A 63 7.74 -11.59 -4.30
N PHE A 64 7.99 -10.33 -4.01
CA PHE A 64 7.12 -9.50 -3.17
C PHE A 64 5.66 -9.44 -3.65
N PRO A 65 5.36 -9.23 -4.95
CA PRO A 65 3.97 -9.19 -5.41
C PRO A 65 3.21 -10.49 -5.13
N GLU A 66 3.87 -11.63 -5.33
CA GLU A 66 3.29 -12.95 -5.09
C GLU A 66 3.01 -13.17 -3.60
N MET A 67 3.98 -12.86 -2.74
CA MET A 67 3.85 -12.98 -1.29
C MET A 67 2.69 -12.12 -0.75
N VAL A 68 2.64 -10.86 -1.13
CA VAL A 68 1.58 -9.94 -0.68
C VAL A 68 0.22 -10.39 -1.21
N SER A 69 0.13 -10.78 -2.48
CA SER A 69 -1.10 -11.29 -3.08
C SER A 69 -1.61 -12.55 -2.36
N TRP A 70 -0.70 -13.46 -2.01
CA TRP A 70 -1.04 -14.68 -1.29
C TRP A 70 -1.62 -14.38 0.10
N PHE A 71 -0.96 -13.54 0.89
CA PHE A 71 -1.45 -13.15 2.21
C PHE A 71 -2.78 -12.38 2.15
N GLN A 72 -2.95 -11.50 1.18
CA GLN A 72 -4.18 -10.72 1.00
C GLN A 72 -5.35 -11.54 0.44
N SER A 73 -5.10 -12.69 -0.17
CA SER A 73 -6.14 -13.55 -0.75
C SER A 73 -7.12 -14.08 0.29
N LEU A 74 -6.73 -14.16 1.56
CA LEU A 74 -7.59 -14.59 2.66
C LEU A 74 -8.86 -13.72 2.76
N ILE A 75 -8.74 -12.42 2.54
CA ILE A 75 -9.89 -11.48 2.55
C ILE A 75 -10.94 -11.90 1.52
N GLY A 76 -10.50 -12.25 0.30
CA GLY A 76 -11.41 -12.70 -0.76
C GLY A 76 -12.04 -14.06 -0.49
N GLN A 77 -11.31 -14.98 0.13
CA GLN A 77 -11.82 -16.30 0.52
C GLN A 77 -12.92 -16.18 1.57
N GLU A 78 -12.66 -15.47 2.66
CA GLU A 78 -13.62 -15.22 3.73
C GLU A 78 -14.85 -14.44 3.21
N ALA A 79 -14.63 -13.38 2.43
CA ALA A 79 -15.74 -12.60 1.85
C ALA A 79 -16.65 -13.47 0.96
N ARG A 80 -16.08 -14.41 0.19
CA ARG A 80 -16.86 -15.34 -0.63
C ARG A 80 -17.76 -16.24 0.21
N GLU A 81 -17.23 -16.82 1.28
CA GLU A 81 -17.99 -17.70 2.17
C GLU A 81 -19.09 -16.92 2.89
N GLN A 82 -18.76 -15.78 3.47
CA GLN A 82 -19.69 -14.93 4.19
C GLN A 82 -20.86 -14.44 3.29
N VAL A 83 -20.58 -14.05 2.06
CA VAL A 83 -21.61 -13.59 1.13
C VAL A 83 -22.53 -14.77 0.72
N LEU A 84 -21.98 -15.96 0.50
CA LEU A 84 -22.78 -17.15 0.21
C LEU A 84 -23.68 -17.52 1.39
N GLU A 85 -23.18 -17.43 2.63
CA GLU A 85 -23.96 -17.68 3.83
C GLU A 85 -25.08 -16.66 4.02
N GLN A 86 -24.78 -15.37 3.84
CA GLN A 86 -25.73 -14.28 4.06
C GLN A 86 -26.78 -14.12 2.95
N ALA A 87 -26.37 -14.28 1.69
CA ALA A 87 -27.22 -13.97 0.53
C ALA A 87 -27.60 -15.19 -0.32
N GLY A 88 -27.05 -16.38 -0.03
CA GLY A 88 -27.28 -17.61 -0.79
C GLY A 88 -26.70 -17.60 -2.20
N ARG A 89 -26.02 -16.54 -2.60
CA ARG A 89 -25.43 -16.40 -3.95
C ARG A 89 -24.25 -15.44 -3.92
N LEU A 90 -23.36 -15.55 -4.91
CA LEU A 90 -22.28 -14.60 -5.12
C LEU A 90 -22.81 -13.26 -5.66
N PRO A 91 -22.09 -12.15 -5.41
CA PRO A 91 -22.46 -10.84 -5.93
C PRO A 91 -22.39 -10.81 -7.46
N THR A 92 -23.32 -10.11 -8.09
CA THR A 92 -23.32 -9.93 -9.55
C THR A 92 -22.19 -9.01 -10.03
N ARG A 93 -21.73 -8.10 -9.16
CA ARG A 93 -20.65 -7.16 -9.47
C ARG A 93 -19.78 -6.95 -8.22
N VAL A 94 -18.48 -6.83 -8.45
CA VAL A 94 -17.50 -6.44 -7.44
C VAL A 94 -16.80 -5.17 -7.92
N TYR A 95 -16.71 -4.16 -7.07
CA TYR A 95 -16.02 -2.91 -7.37
C TYR A 95 -14.69 -2.90 -6.63
N ALA A 96 -13.62 -2.72 -7.38
CA ALA A 96 -12.27 -2.54 -6.84
C ALA A 96 -11.68 -1.26 -7.39
N LEU A 97 -11.16 -0.41 -6.50
CA LEU A 97 -10.47 0.81 -6.88
C LEU A 97 -8.98 0.54 -6.95
N SER A 98 -8.38 0.76 -8.12
CA SER A 98 -6.93 0.74 -8.29
C SER A 98 -6.34 2.06 -7.83
N LEU A 99 -5.38 1.99 -6.91
CA LEU A 99 -4.63 3.17 -6.46
C LEU A 99 -3.48 3.55 -7.41
N ILE A 100 -3.24 2.78 -8.47
CA ILE A 100 -2.05 2.91 -9.34
C ILE A 100 -2.37 3.62 -10.67
N HIS A 101 -3.61 3.60 -11.09
CA HIS A 101 -4.03 4.08 -12.41
C HIS A 101 -5.15 5.13 -12.37
N ILE A 102 -5.05 6.03 -11.42
CA ILE A 102 -5.93 7.20 -11.40
C ILE A 102 -5.13 8.42 -11.83
#